data_78c23a3ed44c4a39aaf87c0bee46510c
#
_entry.id   78c23a3ed44c4a39aaf87c0bee46510c
#
_cell.length_a   1.000
_cell.length_b   1.000
_cell.length_c   1.000
_cell.angle_alpha   90.00
_cell.angle_beta   90.00
_cell.angle_gamma   90.00
#
_symmetry.space_group_name_H-M   'P 1'
#
loop_
_entity.id
_entity.type
_entity.pdbx_description
1 polymer ?
#
loop_
_entity_poly.entity_id
_entity_poly.type
_entity_poly.pdbx_seq_one_letter_code
_entity_poly.pdbx_strand_id
1 'polypeptide(L)'
;MTRLRRLSSRAALLGVMASGLVLAGCDDNEVGDVSLGLFTTKDIKIESLIDPKVPGVTCHLSNIEADLDFSDPSDMSIACRQTGPITAEMIADIDTSKSGEEVYRKSKSVLLKSLKIRRILDRDS
;
A
#
# COMPACT_ATOMS: atom_id res chain seq x y z
N MET A 1 67.90 -38.70 -15.93
CA MET A 1 68.28 -37.98 -14.70
C MET A 1 67.19 -36.90 -14.41
N THR A 2 66.60 -37.08 -13.33
CA THR A 2 66.23 -36.09 -12.33
C THR A 2 65.02 -35.18 -12.69
N ARG A 3 63.90 -35.52 -12.14
CA ARG A 3 63.25 -34.88 -10.92
C ARG A 3 62.71 -33.49 -11.19
N LEU A 4 61.68 -33.10 -10.74
CA LEU A 4 60.74 -33.23 -9.62
C LEU A 4 59.66 -32.24 -9.84
N ARG A 5 58.42 -32.66 -9.52
CA ARG A 5 57.66 -32.15 -8.36
C ARG A 5 57.10 -30.75 -8.46
N ARG A 6 55.90 -30.76 -8.30
CA ARG A 6 54.96 -30.30 -7.24
C ARG A 6 54.31 -29.01 -7.63
N LEU A 7 53.19 -28.67 -7.28
CA LEU A 7 52.19 -28.92 -6.27
C LEU A 7 50.91 -28.19 -6.73
N SER A 8 49.84 -28.86 -6.74
CA SER A 8 48.70 -28.58 -5.87
C SER A 8 48.57 -27.13 -5.45
N SER A 9 47.61 -26.46 -6.00
CA SER A 9 46.97 -25.34 -5.33
C SER A 9 45.46 -25.57 -5.33
N ARG A 10 45.00 -25.99 -4.20
CA ARG A 10 43.60 -26.06 -3.86
C ARG A 10 43.10 -24.65 -3.72
N ALA A 11 42.43 -24.16 -4.73
CA ALA A 11 41.63 -22.96 -4.58
C ALA A 11 40.30 -23.37 -3.93
N ALA A 12 40.20 -23.07 -2.68
CA ALA A 12 38.95 -23.18 -1.93
C ALA A 12 37.92 -22.21 -2.53
N LEU A 13 36.88 -22.76 -3.10
CA LEU A 13 35.71 -22.02 -3.48
C LEU A 13 34.95 -21.64 -2.19
N LEU A 14 35.14 -20.42 -1.78
CA LEU A 14 34.29 -19.78 -0.81
C LEU A 14 32.94 -19.49 -1.49
N GLY A 15 31.96 -20.26 -1.11
CA GLY A 15 30.58 -20.01 -1.47
C GLY A 15 30.13 -18.69 -0.93
N VAL A 16 29.84 -17.77 -1.83
CA VAL A 16 29.12 -16.56 -1.52
C VAL A 16 27.66 -16.95 -1.27
N MET A 17 27.30 -17.01 -0.02
CA MET A 17 25.89 -17.01 0.37
C MET A 17 25.28 -15.69 -0.06
N ALA A 18 24.54 -15.71 -1.15
CA ALA A 18 23.65 -14.63 -1.50
C ALA A 18 22.55 -14.57 -0.45
N SER A 19 22.71 -13.69 0.50
CA SER A 19 21.63 -13.28 1.40
C SER A 19 20.56 -12.65 0.56
N GLY A 20 19.49 -13.38 0.31
CA GLY A 20 18.27 -12.84 -0.26
C GLY A 20 17.75 -11.75 0.66
N LEU A 21 17.86 -10.50 0.24
CA LEU A 21 17.09 -9.43 0.83
C LEU A 21 15.61 -9.75 0.58
N VAL A 22 14.92 -10.17 1.61
CA VAL A 22 13.48 -10.12 1.63
C VAL A 22 13.14 -8.63 1.70
N LEU A 23 12.82 -8.05 0.56
CA LEU A 23 12.14 -6.76 0.50
C LEU A 23 10.77 -6.99 1.12
N ALA A 24 10.64 -6.69 2.40
CA ALA A 24 9.34 -6.46 2.99
C ALA A 24 8.73 -5.32 2.18
N GLY A 25 7.69 -5.62 1.41
CA GLY A 25 6.95 -4.62 0.67
C GLY A 25 6.35 -3.67 1.68
N CYS A 26 6.95 -2.50 1.84
CA CYS A 26 6.28 -1.38 2.48
C CYS A 26 5.09 -1.04 1.60
N ASP A 27 3.90 -1.02 2.15
CA ASP A 27 2.76 -0.40 1.51
C ASP A 27 3.05 1.09 1.49
N ASP A 28 3.49 1.62 0.35
CA ASP A 28 3.97 3.00 0.18
C ASP A 28 2.91 4.06 0.54
N ASN A 29 1.67 3.65 0.75
CA ASN A 29 0.56 4.52 1.11
C ASN A 29 0.31 4.58 2.63
N GLU A 30 0.93 3.71 3.41
CA GLU A 30 0.76 3.74 4.86
C GLU A 30 1.51 4.93 5.46
N VAL A 31 0.79 5.81 6.16
CA VAL A 31 1.34 6.99 6.83
C VAL A 31 1.44 6.82 8.34
N GLY A 32 0.90 5.74 8.88
CA GLY A 32 1.02 5.41 10.29
C GLY A 32 0.11 4.25 10.72
N ASP A 33 0.46 3.67 11.85
CA ASP A 33 -0.35 2.67 12.52
C ASP A 33 -0.41 2.94 14.02
N VAL A 34 -1.48 2.49 14.66
CA VAL A 34 -1.66 2.58 16.11
C VAL A 34 -2.14 1.23 16.61
N SER A 35 -1.31 0.58 17.42
CA SER A 35 -1.72 -0.66 18.08
C SER A 35 -2.73 -0.39 19.18
N LEU A 36 -3.80 -1.18 19.23
CA LEU A 36 -4.85 -1.06 20.22
C LEU A 36 -4.53 -1.75 21.56
N GLY A 37 -3.31 -2.28 21.73
CA GLY A 37 -2.80 -2.79 23.01
C GLY A 37 -2.17 -4.18 22.94
N LEU A 38 -1.48 -4.54 24.03
CA LEU A 38 -0.67 -5.75 24.14
C LEU A 38 -1.46 -7.08 24.07
N PHE A 39 -2.78 -7.03 24.21
CA PHE A 39 -3.65 -8.21 24.22
C PHE A 39 -4.64 -8.24 23.06
N THR A 40 -4.49 -7.34 22.09
CA THR A 40 -5.34 -7.29 20.90
C THR A 40 -4.48 -7.51 19.65
N THR A 41 -5.01 -8.24 18.69
CA THR A 41 -4.42 -8.40 17.36
C THR A 41 -4.95 -7.36 16.38
N LYS A 42 -5.52 -6.25 16.91
CA LYS A 42 -6.15 -5.19 16.12
C LYS A 42 -5.27 -3.96 16.11
N ASP A 43 -4.98 -3.48 14.93
CA ASP A 43 -4.24 -2.24 14.71
C ASP A 43 -5.08 -1.28 13.86
N ILE A 44 -4.94 0.01 14.12
CA ILE A 44 -5.49 1.06 13.26
C ILE A 44 -4.42 1.44 12.27
N LYS A 45 -4.69 1.19 10.99
CA LYS A 45 -3.83 1.61 9.88
C LYS A 45 -4.35 2.92 9.29
N ILE A 46 -3.44 3.83 9.03
CA ILE A 46 -3.74 5.10 8.37
C ILE A 46 -3.00 5.13 7.03
N GLU A 47 -3.75 5.22 5.97
CA GLU A 47 -3.24 5.25 4.60
C GLU A 47 -3.54 6.61 3.96
N SER A 48 -2.62 7.11 3.16
CA SER A 48 -2.81 8.30 2.34
C SER A 48 -3.19 7.91 0.92
N LEU A 49 -4.20 8.55 0.37
CA LEU A 49 -4.64 8.39 -1.00
C LEU A 49 -4.63 9.76 -1.69
N ILE A 50 -3.86 9.87 -2.76
CA ILE A 50 -3.93 11.03 -3.67
C ILE A 50 -4.81 10.65 -4.84
N ASP A 51 -5.77 11.51 -5.18
CA ASP A 51 -6.64 11.26 -6.33
C ASP A 51 -5.81 11.27 -7.63
N PRO A 52 -5.84 10.22 -8.44
CA PRO A 52 -4.97 10.10 -9.62
C PRO A 52 -5.28 11.11 -10.73
N LYS A 53 -6.52 11.61 -10.81
CA LYS A 53 -6.93 12.62 -11.79
C LYS A 53 -7.01 14.03 -11.20
N VAL A 54 -7.15 14.12 -9.90
CA VAL A 54 -7.21 15.39 -9.16
C VAL A 54 -6.15 15.39 -8.06
N PRO A 55 -4.86 15.44 -8.39
CA PRO A 55 -3.76 15.33 -7.42
C PRO A 55 -3.74 16.45 -6.37
N GLY A 56 -4.54 17.49 -6.57
CA GLY A 56 -4.79 18.52 -5.55
C GLY A 56 -5.70 18.07 -4.40
N VAL A 57 -6.20 16.82 -4.41
CA VAL A 57 -7.01 16.23 -3.33
C VAL A 57 -6.28 15.06 -2.71
N THR A 58 -6.09 15.11 -1.40
CA THR A 58 -5.53 14.02 -0.60
C THR A 58 -6.56 13.55 0.42
N CYS A 59 -6.76 12.25 0.47
CA CYS A 59 -7.61 11.57 1.43
C CYS A 59 -6.77 10.76 2.40
N HIS A 60 -7.18 10.69 3.66
CA HIS A 60 -6.63 9.78 4.65
C HIS A 60 -7.71 8.77 5.02
N LEU A 61 -7.35 7.50 4.89
CA LEU A 61 -8.17 6.37 5.28
C LEU A 61 -7.65 5.85 6.60
N SER A 62 -8.53 5.70 7.59
CA SER A 62 -8.24 4.86 8.74
C SER A 62 -9.06 3.58 8.65
N ASN A 63 -8.42 2.46 8.91
CA ASN A 63 -9.09 1.17 8.94
C ASN A 63 -8.52 0.31 10.07
N ILE A 64 -9.37 -0.55 10.64
CA ILE A 64 -8.96 -1.52 11.63
C ILE A 64 -8.53 -2.78 10.88
N GLU A 65 -7.29 -3.21 11.10
CA GLU A 65 -6.78 -4.48 10.65
C GLU A 65 -6.65 -5.42 11.85
N ALA A 66 -7.10 -6.65 11.67
CA ALA A 66 -6.95 -7.70 12.67
C ALA A 66 -6.37 -8.93 12.00
N ASP A 67 -5.33 -9.47 12.60
CA ASP A 67 -4.81 -10.78 12.22
C ASP A 67 -5.87 -11.83 12.53
N LEU A 68 -6.29 -12.59 11.52
CA LEU A 68 -7.26 -13.68 11.64
C LEU A 68 -8.73 -13.27 11.87
N ASP A 69 -9.08 -12.02 11.75
CA ASP A 69 -10.48 -11.63 11.88
C ASP A 69 -11.13 -11.48 10.49
N PHE A 70 -12.36 -11.96 10.36
CA PHE A 70 -13.23 -11.71 9.20
C PHE A 70 -13.87 -10.33 9.33
N SER A 71 -13.05 -9.32 9.68
CA SER A 71 -13.52 -8.00 10.03
C SER A 71 -14.40 -7.40 8.93
N ASP A 72 -15.49 -6.85 9.39
CA ASP A 72 -16.43 -6.13 8.54
C ASP A 72 -15.73 -4.90 7.96
N PRO A 73 -15.81 -4.66 6.64
CA PRO A 73 -15.26 -3.45 6.02
C PRO A 73 -15.94 -2.15 6.49
N SER A 74 -16.93 -2.23 7.37
CA SER A 74 -17.58 -1.06 7.99
C SER A 74 -16.71 -0.31 8.99
N ASP A 75 -15.63 -0.93 9.51
CA ASP A 75 -14.74 -0.31 10.50
C ASP A 75 -13.67 0.56 9.85
N MET A 76 -14.11 1.48 9.01
CA MET A 76 -13.22 2.41 8.33
C MET A 76 -13.80 3.81 8.23
N SER A 77 -12.93 4.78 8.14
CA SER A 77 -13.28 6.17 7.95
C SER A 77 -12.38 6.80 6.89
N ILE A 78 -12.90 7.78 6.18
CA ILE A 78 -12.17 8.54 5.18
C ILE A 78 -12.39 10.03 5.41
N ALA A 79 -11.31 10.80 5.32
CA ALA A 79 -11.35 12.25 5.34
C ALA A 79 -10.48 12.79 4.19
N CYS A 80 -11.05 13.64 3.36
CA CYS A 80 -10.37 14.24 2.23
C CYS A 80 -10.24 15.76 2.41
N ARG A 81 -9.15 16.31 1.87
CA ARG A 81 -8.92 17.76 1.84
C ARG A 81 -8.21 18.17 0.56
N GLN A 82 -8.38 19.41 0.21
CA GLN A 82 -7.56 20.03 -0.82
C GLN A 82 -6.14 20.26 -0.29
N THR A 83 -5.15 19.72 -0.99
CA THR A 83 -3.72 19.84 -0.67
C THR A 83 -2.92 20.51 -1.77
N GLY A 84 -3.54 20.80 -2.90
CA GLY A 84 -2.94 21.45 -4.05
C GLY A 84 -3.98 22.12 -4.94
N PRO A 85 -3.56 22.69 -6.07
CA PRO A 85 -4.48 23.32 -7.01
C PRO A 85 -5.40 22.28 -7.66
N ILE A 86 -6.66 22.68 -7.88
CA ILE A 86 -7.63 21.95 -8.68
C ILE A 86 -7.93 22.81 -9.90
N THR A 87 -7.65 22.31 -11.09
CA THR A 87 -7.83 23.07 -12.33
C THR A 87 -9.10 22.65 -13.06
N ALA A 88 -9.57 23.51 -13.96
CA ALA A 88 -10.73 23.22 -14.78
C ALA A 88 -10.50 21.99 -15.70
N GLU A 89 -9.28 21.79 -16.16
CA GLU A 89 -8.90 20.65 -16.99
C GLU A 89 -9.01 19.33 -16.20
N MET A 90 -8.57 19.30 -14.93
CA MET A 90 -8.73 18.14 -14.06
C MET A 90 -10.21 17.80 -13.88
N ILE A 91 -11.07 18.80 -13.67
CA ILE A 91 -12.51 18.59 -13.52
C ILE A 91 -13.16 18.11 -14.81
N ALA A 92 -12.67 18.58 -15.97
CA ALA A 92 -13.18 18.16 -17.28
C ALA A 92 -12.86 16.68 -17.60
N ASP A 93 -11.79 16.11 -17.01
CA ASP A 93 -11.34 14.74 -17.27
C ASP A 93 -11.96 13.69 -16.33
N ILE A 94 -12.71 14.10 -15.32
CA ILE A 94 -13.33 13.16 -14.38
C ILE A 94 -14.70 12.66 -14.86
N ASP A 95 -15.07 11.46 -14.40
CA ASP A 95 -16.43 10.95 -14.59
C ASP A 95 -17.42 11.74 -13.71
N THR A 96 -18.36 12.40 -14.35
CA THR A 96 -19.41 13.23 -13.70
C THR A 96 -20.72 12.45 -13.49
N SER A 97 -20.73 11.16 -13.73
CA SER A 97 -21.90 10.31 -13.47
C SER A 97 -22.20 10.21 -11.96
N LYS A 98 -23.43 9.87 -11.62
CA LYS A 98 -23.82 9.65 -10.22
C LYS A 98 -23.11 8.47 -9.57
N SER A 99 -22.62 7.53 -10.36
CA SER A 99 -21.84 6.38 -9.87
C SER A 99 -20.37 6.72 -9.63
N GLY A 100 -19.89 7.81 -10.22
CA GLY A 100 -18.52 8.26 -10.10
C GLY A 100 -17.47 7.27 -10.64
N GLU A 101 -16.22 7.54 -10.37
CA GLU A 101 -15.07 6.73 -10.83
C GLU A 101 -14.35 6.09 -9.63
N GLU A 102 -13.95 4.83 -9.77
CA GLU A 102 -13.16 4.16 -8.74
C GLU A 102 -11.74 4.73 -8.75
N VAL A 103 -11.33 5.29 -7.62
CA VAL A 103 -9.99 5.91 -7.43
C VAL A 103 -9.06 5.08 -6.57
N TYR A 104 -9.61 4.11 -5.84
CA TYR A 104 -8.83 3.23 -4.98
C TYR A 104 -9.53 1.89 -4.78
N ARG A 105 -8.71 0.83 -4.73
CA ARG A 105 -9.18 -0.52 -4.39
C ARG A 105 -8.12 -1.23 -3.57
N LYS A 106 -8.53 -1.83 -2.46
CA LYS A 106 -7.70 -2.70 -1.64
C LYS A 106 -8.43 -4.01 -1.36
N SER A 107 -7.76 -5.13 -1.56
CA SER A 107 -8.28 -6.43 -1.14
C SER A 107 -8.18 -6.55 0.37
N LYS A 108 -9.25 -6.92 1.04
CA LYS A 108 -9.35 -6.95 2.51
C LYS A 108 -9.32 -8.36 3.09
N SER A 109 -9.51 -9.40 2.29
CA SER A 109 -9.51 -10.76 2.82
C SER A 109 -9.34 -11.82 1.75
N VAL A 110 -8.96 -13.03 2.19
CA VAL A 110 -8.95 -14.26 1.39
C VAL A 110 -10.33 -14.65 0.85
N LEU A 111 -11.42 -14.08 1.39
CA LEU A 111 -12.80 -14.35 0.99
C LEU A 111 -13.34 -13.34 -0.06
N LEU A 112 -12.46 -12.75 -0.87
CA LEU A 112 -12.83 -11.87 -1.98
C LEU A 112 -13.50 -10.53 -1.58
N LYS A 113 -13.39 -10.13 -0.32
CA LYS A 113 -13.84 -8.81 0.11
C LYS A 113 -12.85 -7.74 -0.36
N SER A 114 -13.33 -6.67 -0.93
CA SER A 114 -12.52 -5.54 -1.36
C SER A 114 -13.12 -4.21 -0.91
N LEU A 115 -12.26 -3.34 -0.43
CA LEU A 115 -12.58 -1.94 -0.23
C LEU A 115 -12.45 -1.20 -1.55
N LYS A 116 -13.43 -0.40 -1.89
CA LYS A 116 -13.43 0.45 -3.09
C LYS A 116 -13.80 1.87 -2.69
N ILE A 117 -13.02 2.83 -3.14
CA ILE A 117 -13.32 4.24 -2.97
C ILE A 117 -13.64 4.82 -4.34
N ARG A 118 -14.73 5.57 -4.41
CA ARG A 118 -15.17 6.21 -5.64
C ARG A 118 -15.21 7.71 -5.44
N ARG A 119 -14.67 8.44 -6.41
CA ARG A 119 -14.86 9.88 -6.51
C ARG A 119 -16.21 10.15 -7.16
N ILE A 120 -17.02 10.95 -6.52
CA ILE A 120 -18.31 11.43 -7.02
C ILE A 120 -18.24 12.96 -7.03
N LEU A 121 -18.54 13.56 -8.18
CA LEU A 121 -18.64 15.01 -8.26
C LEU A 121 -19.99 15.46 -7.73
N ASP A 122 -19.96 16.24 -6.65
CA ASP A 122 -21.13 16.99 -6.20
C ASP A 122 -21.15 18.32 -6.95
N ARG A 123 -22.27 18.58 -7.65
CA ARG A 123 -22.43 19.78 -8.46
C ARG A 123 -23.10 20.92 -7.70
N ASP A 124 -23.61 20.62 -6.51
CA ASP A 124 -24.43 21.53 -5.73
C ASP A 124 -23.65 22.16 -4.56
N SER A 125 -22.37 21.75 -4.36
CA SER A 125 -21.50 22.25 -3.30
C SER A 125 -20.36 23.13 -3.79
#